data_cb150753fd9cbc74037a9c9a5f4512c9
#
_entry.id   cb150753fd9cbc74037a9c9a5f4512c9
#
_cell.length_a   1.000
_cell.length_b   1.000
_cell.length_c   1.000
_cell.angle_alpha   90.00
_cell.angle_beta   90.00
_cell.angle_gamma   90.00
#
_symmetry.space_group_name_H-M   'P 1'
#
loop_
_entity.id
_entity.type
_entity.pdbx_description
1 polymer ?
#
loop_
_entity_poly.entity_id
_entity_poly.type
_entity_poly.pdbx_seq_one_letter_code
_entity_poly.pdbx_strand_id
1 'polypeptide(L)'
;MVKVPPPPFRVRLRRRLLKLLPRTWALRIELRDTGRQWAKAMAEARARKATTEELEEVNSGWVFDYRMDEDQLETIYTDRLVSKANRLRVPVPAKPWDTEDHEDENWMESQYGGWILKPEGFRKVRAEIRAELKARSERRQAWLTPLTGLIGALTGLVATLRGCGHP
;
A
#
# COMPACT_ATOMS: atom_id res chain seq x y z
N MET A 1 -8.34 19.00 39.15
CA MET A 1 -7.53 18.38 38.10
C MET A 1 -7.12 16.98 38.57
N VAL A 2 -7.70 15.94 38.01
CA VAL A 2 -7.35 14.54 38.31
C VAL A 2 -6.03 14.23 37.60
N LYS A 3 -4.94 14.00 38.36
CA LYS A 3 -3.65 13.56 37.78
C LYS A 3 -3.81 12.13 37.25
N VAL A 4 -3.90 11.99 35.93
CA VAL A 4 -3.90 10.68 35.28
C VAL A 4 -2.51 10.05 35.47
N PRO A 5 -2.41 8.84 36.05
CA PRO A 5 -1.12 8.18 36.26
C PRO A 5 -0.40 7.95 34.92
N PRO A 6 0.93 8.06 34.90
CA PRO A 6 1.69 7.85 33.68
C PRO A 6 1.51 6.41 33.17
N PRO A 7 1.39 6.21 31.85
CA PRO A 7 1.19 4.88 31.28
C PRO A 7 2.36 3.94 31.65
N PRO A 8 2.09 2.63 31.85
CA PRO A 8 3.11 1.65 32.23
C PRO A 8 4.28 1.61 31.25
N PHE A 9 5.47 1.28 31.73
CA PHE A 9 6.73 1.28 30.96
C PHE A 9 6.61 0.56 29.60
N ARG A 10 5.93 -0.60 29.56
CA ARG A 10 5.71 -1.38 28.33
C ARG A 10 4.95 -0.58 27.26
N VAL A 11 3.96 0.22 27.65
CA VAL A 11 3.18 1.05 26.73
C VAL A 11 4.05 2.20 26.18
N ARG A 12 4.88 2.80 27.04
CA ARG A 12 5.82 3.87 26.62
C ARG A 12 6.88 3.36 25.67
N LEU A 13 7.48 2.21 25.95
CA LEU A 13 8.47 1.57 25.08
C LEU A 13 7.87 1.21 23.72
N ARG A 14 6.68 0.61 23.72
CA ARG A 14 5.97 0.26 22.50
C ARG A 14 5.67 1.49 21.64
N ARG A 15 5.16 2.59 22.23
CA ARG A 15 4.92 3.84 21.48
C ARG A 15 6.19 4.41 20.87
N ARG A 16 7.35 4.28 21.54
CA ARG A 16 8.64 4.70 20.98
C ARG A 16 9.07 3.81 19.82
N LEU A 17 8.92 2.51 19.93
CA LEU A 17 9.23 1.56 18.86
C LEU A 17 8.35 1.77 17.62
N LEU A 18 7.04 2.01 17.81
CA LEU A 18 6.13 2.29 16.68
C LEU A 18 6.52 3.56 15.92
N LYS A 19 7.09 4.58 16.60
CA LYS A 19 7.58 5.80 15.93
C LYS A 19 8.83 5.57 15.07
N LEU A 20 9.58 4.50 15.28
CA LEU A 20 10.75 4.13 14.47
C LEU A 20 10.38 3.30 13.26
N LEU A 21 9.16 2.74 13.22
CA LEU A 21 8.70 1.94 12.11
C LEU A 21 8.16 2.83 10.97
N PRO A 22 8.24 2.36 9.73
CA PRO A 22 7.51 2.99 8.62
C PRO A 22 6.02 3.14 8.97
N ARG A 23 5.44 4.30 8.70
CA ARG A 23 4.06 4.64 9.10
C ARG A 23 3.03 3.56 8.76
N THR A 24 3.15 2.91 7.60
CA THR A 24 2.26 1.81 7.21
C THR A 24 2.36 0.56 8.10
N TRP A 25 3.55 0.28 8.63
CA TRP A 25 3.74 -0.84 9.56
C TRP A 25 3.18 -0.51 10.93
N ALA A 26 3.41 0.72 11.40
CA ALA A 26 2.83 1.19 12.65
C ALA A 26 1.30 1.12 12.60
N LEU A 27 0.66 1.67 11.56
CA LEU A 27 -0.79 1.63 11.38
C LEU A 27 -1.34 0.19 11.26
N ARG A 28 -0.66 -0.72 10.57
CA ARG A 28 -1.08 -2.13 10.51
C ARG A 28 -1.05 -2.81 11.89
N ILE A 29 -0.08 -2.47 12.71
CA ILE A 29 0.00 -2.99 14.09
C ILE A 29 -1.12 -2.40 14.92
N GLU A 30 -1.36 -1.09 14.82
CA GLU A 30 -2.45 -0.39 15.50
C GLU A 30 -3.80 -0.97 15.10
N LEU A 31 -4.09 -1.08 13.81
CA LEU A 31 -5.34 -1.67 13.30
C LEU A 31 -5.56 -3.11 13.82
N ARG A 32 -4.52 -3.95 13.83
CA ARG A 32 -4.61 -5.30 14.38
C ARG A 32 -4.87 -5.32 15.88
N ASP A 33 -4.32 -4.37 16.61
CA ASP A 33 -4.54 -4.28 18.06
C ASP A 33 -5.91 -3.70 18.38
N THR A 34 -6.38 -2.70 17.64
CA THR A 34 -7.75 -2.18 17.72
C THR A 34 -8.75 -3.32 17.47
N GLY A 35 -8.56 -4.12 16.42
CA GLY A 35 -9.40 -5.28 16.15
C GLY A 35 -9.40 -6.34 17.26
N ARG A 36 -8.24 -6.59 17.90
CA ARG A 36 -8.14 -7.50 19.04
C ARG A 36 -8.86 -6.95 20.29
N GLN A 37 -8.71 -5.66 20.55
CA GLN A 37 -9.37 -5.01 21.69
C GLN A 37 -10.87 -4.98 21.47
N TRP A 38 -11.34 -4.70 20.27
CA TRP A 38 -12.75 -4.80 19.90
C TRP A 38 -13.30 -6.21 20.13
N ALA A 39 -12.63 -7.24 19.59
CA ALA A 39 -13.05 -8.63 19.77
C ALA A 39 -13.13 -9.00 21.26
N LYS A 40 -12.17 -8.54 22.08
CA LYS A 40 -12.15 -8.75 23.51
C LYS A 40 -13.32 -8.04 24.21
N ALA A 41 -13.55 -6.75 23.91
CA ALA A 41 -14.65 -5.97 24.48
C ALA A 41 -16.01 -6.60 24.15
N MET A 42 -16.21 -7.06 22.92
CA MET A 42 -17.43 -7.75 22.49
C MET A 42 -17.61 -9.10 23.20
N ALA A 43 -16.52 -9.86 23.40
CA ALA A 43 -16.58 -11.12 24.15
C ALA A 43 -16.94 -10.89 25.62
N GLU A 44 -16.35 -9.89 26.27
CA GLU A 44 -16.66 -9.51 27.65
C GLU A 44 -18.10 -9.02 27.80
N ALA A 45 -18.61 -8.20 26.87
CA ALA A 45 -20.01 -7.74 26.87
C ALA A 45 -20.98 -8.92 26.72
N ARG A 46 -20.69 -9.87 25.83
CA ARG A 46 -21.52 -11.11 25.71
C ARG A 46 -21.46 -11.99 26.95
N ALA A 47 -20.29 -12.14 27.57
CA ALA A 47 -20.13 -12.94 28.79
C ALA A 47 -20.93 -12.40 29.97
N ARG A 48 -21.06 -11.07 30.08
CA ARG A 48 -21.91 -10.43 31.09
C ARG A 48 -23.40 -10.37 30.71
N LYS A 49 -23.78 -10.98 29.58
CA LYS A 49 -25.15 -10.97 29.04
C LYS A 49 -25.71 -9.55 28.83
N ALA A 50 -24.85 -8.67 28.28
CA ALA A 50 -25.22 -7.31 27.90
C ALA A 50 -26.44 -7.31 26.96
N THR A 51 -27.24 -6.28 27.05
CA THR A 51 -28.41 -6.08 26.16
C THR A 51 -27.99 -5.81 24.75
N THR A 52 -28.90 -5.92 23.79
CA THR A 52 -28.58 -5.60 22.37
C THR A 52 -28.12 -4.17 22.22
N GLU A 53 -28.71 -3.22 22.91
CA GLU A 53 -28.37 -1.81 22.92
C GLU A 53 -26.95 -1.57 23.42
N GLU A 54 -26.56 -2.20 24.53
CA GLU A 54 -25.20 -2.12 25.08
C GLU A 54 -24.17 -2.75 24.14
N LEU A 55 -24.53 -3.83 23.44
CA LEU A 55 -23.65 -4.44 22.43
C LEU A 55 -23.47 -3.54 21.23
N GLU A 56 -24.51 -2.86 20.78
CA GLU A 56 -24.46 -1.88 19.69
C GLU A 56 -23.61 -0.65 20.06
N GLU A 57 -23.74 -0.15 21.30
CA GLU A 57 -22.92 0.95 21.80
C GLU A 57 -21.44 0.59 21.82
N VAL A 58 -21.10 -0.58 22.38
CA VAL A 58 -19.73 -1.08 22.37
C VAL A 58 -19.21 -1.25 20.93
N ASN A 59 -20.04 -1.81 20.04
CA ASN A 59 -19.67 -2.04 18.66
C ASN A 59 -19.43 -0.74 17.89
N SER A 60 -20.32 0.24 18.03
CA SER A 60 -20.25 1.50 17.28
C SER A 60 -18.96 2.29 17.55
N GLY A 61 -18.56 2.38 18.82
CA GLY A 61 -17.31 3.06 19.19
C GLY A 61 -16.08 2.40 18.57
N TRP A 62 -15.95 1.06 18.67
CA TRP A 62 -14.81 0.35 18.13
C TRP A 62 -14.80 0.30 16.61
N VAL A 63 -15.97 0.21 15.96
CA VAL A 63 -16.10 0.24 14.50
C VAL A 63 -15.66 1.58 13.95
N PHE A 64 -15.97 2.68 14.63
CA PHE A 64 -15.52 4.01 14.21
C PHE A 64 -13.99 4.11 14.22
N ASP A 65 -13.34 3.78 15.35
CA ASP A 65 -11.88 3.81 15.47
C ASP A 65 -11.20 2.90 14.45
N TYR A 66 -11.73 1.70 14.26
CA TYR A 66 -11.20 0.73 13.28
C TYR A 66 -11.28 1.27 11.86
N ARG A 67 -12.42 1.85 11.46
CA ARG A 67 -12.60 2.44 10.13
C ARG A 67 -11.69 3.64 9.90
N MET A 68 -11.47 4.46 10.92
CA MET A 68 -10.54 5.58 10.82
C MET A 68 -9.11 5.11 10.56
N ASP A 69 -8.64 4.10 11.29
CA ASP A 69 -7.30 3.52 11.07
C ASP A 69 -7.17 2.86 9.68
N GLU A 70 -8.21 2.15 9.22
CA GLU A 70 -8.28 1.52 7.91
C GLU A 70 -8.22 2.56 6.78
N ASP A 71 -9.04 3.60 6.86
CA ASP A 71 -9.10 4.71 5.91
C ASP A 71 -7.75 5.43 5.78
N GLN A 72 -7.08 5.67 6.90
CA GLN A 72 -5.74 6.26 6.88
C GLN A 72 -4.72 5.34 6.19
N LEU A 73 -4.82 4.04 6.38
CA LEU A 73 -3.95 3.07 5.73
C LEU A 73 -4.21 3.00 4.22
N GLU A 74 -5.47 3.02 3.81
CA GLU A 74 -5.88 3.03 2.40
C GLU A 74 -5.44 4.31 1.69
N THR A 75 -5.53 5.45 2.36
CA THR A 75 -4.99 6.73 1.84
C THR A 75 -3.50 6.60 1.53
N ILE A 76 -2.70 6.06 2.44
CA ILE A 76 -1.26 5.86 2.22
C ILE A 76 -0.98 4.89 1.05
N TYR A 77 -1.78 3.84 0.90
CA TYR A 77 -1.62 2.92 -0.23
C TYR A 77 -2.00 3.56 -1.56
N THR A 78 -3.08 4.32 -1.58
CA THR A 78 -3.51 5.09 -2.75
C THR A 78 -2.40 6.04 -3.19
N ASP A 79 -1.89 6.86 -2.28
CA ASP A 79 -0.82 7.83 -2.56
C ASP A 79 0.44 7.16 -3.11
N ARG A 80 0.84 6.04 -2.54
CA ARG A 80 2.00 5.27 -3.02
C ARG A 80 1.78 4.70 -4.41
N LEU A 81 0.59 4.17 -4.68
CA LEU A 81 0.25 3.59 -5.96
C LEU A 81 0.20 4.66 -7.04
N VAL A 82 -0.49 5.78 -6.77
CA VAL A 82 -0.60 6.94 -7.67
C VAL A 82 0.79 7.54 -7.93
N SER A 83 1.61 7.74 -6.89
CA SER A 83 2.98 8.22 -7.04
C SER A 83 3.84 7.30 -7.90
N LYS A 84 3.66 5.97 -7.78
CA LYS A 84 4.35 4.99 -8.62
C LYS A 84 3.87 5.06 -10.07
N ALA A 85 2.56 5.17 -10.30
CA ALA A 85 1.97 5.33 -11.64
C ALA A 85 2.51 6.58 -12.32
N ASN A 86 2.50 7.72 -11.62
CA ASN A 86 3.01 9.00 -12.12
C ASN A 86 4.50 8.92 -12.51
N ARG A 87 5.34 8.28 -11.69
CA ARG A 87 6.77 8.06 -12.02
C ARG A 87 6.97 7.21 -13.27
N LEU A 88 6.07 6.27 -13.52
CA LEU A 88 6.10 5.42 -14.70
C LEU A 88 5.37 6.04 -15.89
N ARG A 89 4.72 7.20 -15.71
CA ARG A 89 3.85 7.88 -16.71
C ARG A 89 2.67 7.01 -17.14
N VAL A 90 2.15 6.23 -16.20
CA VAL A 90 0.98 5.39 -16.39
C VAL A 90 -0.27 6.21 -16.06
N PRO A 91 -1.33 6.13 -16.88
CA PRO A 91 -2.56 6.86 -16.62
C PRO A 91 -3.21 6.39 -15.31
N VAL A 92 -3.68 7.35 -14.53
CA VAL A 92 -4.47 7.12 -13.31
C VAL A 92 -5.88 7.62 -13.60
N PRO A 93 -6.95 6.92 -13.16
CA PRO A 93 -8.31 7.42 -13.30
C PRO A 93 -8.43 8.85 -12.77
N ALA A 94 -9.16 9.69 -13.48
CA ALA A 94 -9.39 11.08 -13.05
C ALA A 94 -10.11 11.06 -11.69
N LYS A 95 -9.69 11.97 -10.79
CA LYS A 95 -10.41 12.17 -9.54
C LYS A 95 -11.70 12.93 -9.81
N PRO A 96 -12.81 12.61 -9.12
CA PRO A 96 -14.01 13.40 -9.19
C PRO A 96 -13.74 14.86 -8.81
N TRP A 97 -14.29 15.80 -9.55
CA TRP A 97 -14.12 17.25 -9.31
C TRP A 97 -15.14 17.77 -8.30
N ASP A 98 -16.28 17.09 -8.22
CA ASP A 98 -17.42 17.53 -7.42
C ASP A 98 -17.83 16.44 -6.45
N THR A 99 -18.12 16.82 -5.22
CA THR A 99 -18.59 15.93 -4.16
C THR A 99 -20.06 15.53 -4.31
N GLU A 100 -20.77 16.11 -5.30
CA GLU A 100 -22.19 15.79 -5.54
C GLU A 100 -22.37 14.42 -6.24
N ASP A 101 -21.41 13.97 -7.05
CA ASP A 101 -21.41 12.63 -7.66
C ASP A 101 -20.64 11.64 -6.79
N HIS A 102 -21.28 11.17 -5.72
CA HIS A 102 -20.67 10.30 -4.70
C HIS A 102 -20.36 8.87 -5.17
N GLU A 103 -20.72 8.47 -6.39
CA GLU A 103 -20.54 7.11 -6.88
C GLU A 103 -19.55 7.00 -8.04
N ASP A 104 -18.32 7.52 -7.88
CA ASP A 104 -17.27 7.19 -8.85
C ASP A 104 -16.90 5.70 -8.76
N GLU A 105 -16.70 5.06 -9.92
CA GLU A 105 -16.36 3.63 -10.00
C GLU A 105 -14.97 3.32 -9.39
N ASN A 106 -14.04 4.26 -9.47
CA ASN A 106 -12.63 4.06 -9.12
C ASN A 106 -12.22 4.74 -7.81
N TRP A 107 -12.97 5.76 -7.39
CA TRP A 107 -12.66 6.58 -6.23
C TRP A 107 -13.77 6.58 -5.20
N MET A 108 -13.39 6.74 -3.94
CA MET A 108 -14.29 7.03 -2.83
C MET A 108 -13.70 8.13 -1.96
N GLU A 109 -14.54 8.87 -1.27
CA GLU A 109 -14.12 9.91 -0.35
C GLU A 109 -13.55 9.31 0.92
N SER A 110 -12.43 9.86 1.39
CA SER A 110 -11.80 9.52 2.67
C SER A 110 -12.48 10.29 3.81
N GLN A 111 -12.61 9.68 4.97
CA GLN A 111 -13.09 10.34 6.18
C GLN A 111 -12.14 11.45 6.67
N TYR A 112 -10.85 11.41 6.26
CA TYR A 112 -9.87 12.46 6.54
C TYR A 112 -9.87 13.58 5.49
N GLY A 113 -10.77 13.54 4.53
CA GLY A 113 -10.80 14.39 3.36
C GLY A 113 -9.83 13.91 2.26
N GLY A 114 -10.24 14.13 1.02
CA GLY A 114 -9.54 13.64 -0.17
C GLY A 114 -10.11 12.33 -0.72
N TRP A 115 -9.41 11.74 -1.67
CA TRP A 115 -9.90 10.61 -2.45
C TRP A 115 -9.02 9.37 -2.28
N ILE A 116 -9.65 8.22 -2.07
CA ILE A 116 -9.03 6.90 -1.98
C ILE A 116 -9.47 6.08 -3.18
N LEU A 117 -8.56 5.30 -3.74
CA LEU A 117 -8.91 4.35 -4.80
C LEU A 117 -9.75 3.20 -4.23
N LYS A 118 -10.92 2.96 -4.82
CA LYS A 118 -11.68 1.73 -4.60
C LYS A 118 -10.91 0.51 -5.09
N PRO A 119 -11.26 -0.71 -4.69
CA PRO A 119 -10.61 -1.94 -5.15
C PRO A 119 -10.50 -2.04 -6.68
N GLU A 120 -11.51 -1.56 -7.41
CA GLU A 120 -11.51 -1.50 -8.88
C GLU A 120 -10.42 -0.57 -9.41
N GLY A 121 -10.37 0.66 -8.91
CA GLY A 121 -9.34 1.63 -9.26
C GLY A 121 -7.93 1.10 -8.97
N PHE A 122 -7.73 0.45 -7.81
CA PHE A 122 -6.48 -0.22 -7.47
C PHE A 122 -6.11 -1.30 -8.49
N ARG A 123 -7.08 -2.13 -8.92
CA ARG A 123 -6.84 -3.19 -9.90
C ARG A 123 -6.44 -2.61 -11.25
N LYS A 124 -7.16 -1.59 -11.73
CA LYS A 124 -6.87 -0.89 -13.00
C LYS A 124 -5.44 -0.32 -12.98
N VAL A 125 -5.12 0.52 -12.01
CA VAL A 125 -3.79 1.16 -11.92
C VAL A 125 -2.66 0.14 -11.77
N ARG A 126 -2.85 -0.94 -11.00
CA ARG A 126 -1.85 -2.00 -10.86
C ARG A 126 -1.65 -2.80 -12.15
N ALA A 127 -2.71 -3.01 -12.94
CA ALA A 127 -2.62 -3.69 -14.23
C ALA A 127 -1.79 -2.85 -15.20
N GLU A 128 -2.06 -1.56 -15.31
CA GLU A 128 -1.33 -0.62 -16.16
C GLU A 128 0.15 -0.51 -15.75
N ILE A 129 0.44 -0.41 -14.45
CA ILE A 129 1.82 -0.41 -13.95
C ILE A 129 2.56 -1.70 -14.37
N ARG A 130 1.89 -2.86 -14.27
CA ARG A 130 2.51 -4.14 -14.67
C ARG A 130 2.76 -4.20 -16.17
N ALA A 131 1.81 -3.74 -16.96
CA ALA A 131 1.94 -3.68 -18.42
C ALA A 131 3.13 -2.79 -18.84
N GLU A 132 3.24 -1.60 -18.25
CA GLU A 132 4.36 -0.69 -18.52
C GLU A 132 5.71 -1.27 -18.10
N LEU A 133 5.81 -1.89 -16.93
CA LEU A 133 7.04 -2.54 -16.47
C LEU A 133 7.44 -3.70 -17.39
N LYS A 134 6.47 -4.48 -17.87
CA LYS A 134 6.71 -5.55 -18.85
C LYS A 134 7.21 -4.99 -20.16
N ALA A 135 6.55 -3.97 -20.71
CA ALA A 135 6.97 -3.32 -21.94
C ALA A 135 8.40 -2.75 -21.85
N ARG A 136 8.76 -2.13 -20.70
CA ARG A 136 10.13 -1.66 -20.45
C ARG A 136 11.15 -2.79 -20.41
N SER A 137 10.79 -3.92 -19.79
CA SER A 137 11.68 -5.07 -19.71
C SER A 137 11.92 -5.70 -21.10
N GLU A 138 10.87 -5.82 -21.90
CA GLU A 138 10.94 -6.31 -23.28
C GLU A 138 11.80 -5.41 -24.17
N ARG A 139 11.62 -4.09 -24.07
CA ARG A 139 12.49 -3.14 -24.77
C ARG A 139 13.95 -3.29 -24.39
N ARG A 140 14.25 -3.48 -23.09
CA ARG A 140 15.65 -3.71 -22.65
C ARG A 140 16.20 -5.02 -23.20
N GLN A 141 15.42 -6.10 -23.19
CA GLN A 141 15.83 -7.38 -23.74
C GLN A 141 16.06 -7.30 -25.25
N ALA A 142 15.21 -6.59 -25.99
CA ALA A 142 15.37 -6.36 -27.41
C ALA A 142 16.68 -5.65 -27.76
N TRP A 143 17.23 -4.81 -26.89
CA TRP A 143 18.53 -4.18 -27.06
C TRP A 143 19.73 -5.08 -26.69
N LEU A 144 19.54 -5.98 -25.72
CA LEU A 144 20.61 -6.88 -25.27
C LEU A 144 20.97 -7.94 -26.33
N THR A 145 19.95 -8.42 -27.05
CA THR A 145 20.15 -9.46 -28.08
C THR A 145 21.12 -9.02 -29.21
N PRO A 146 20.97 -7.87 -29.88
CA PRO A 146 21.92 -7.42 -30.90
C PRO A 146 23.28 -7.09 -30.30
N LEU A 147 23.35 -6.63 -29.06
CA LEU A 147 24.63 -6.31 -28.40
C LEU A 147 25.46 -7.57 -28.14
N THR A 148 24.87 -8.66 -27.73
CA THR A 148 25.52 -9.97 -27.57
C THR A 148 25.98 -10.53 -28.91
N GLY A 149 25.20 -10.36 -29.97
CA GLY A 149 25.59 -10.72 -31.34
C GLY A 149 26.81 -9.95 -31.84
N LEU A 150 26.85 -8.65 -31.59
CA LEU A 150 27.98 -7.78 -31.98
C LEU A 150 29.27 -8.20 -31.24
N ILE A 151 29.20 -8.44 -29.94
CA ILE A 151 30.33 -8.90 -29.14
C ILE A 151 30.84 -10.25 -29.65
N GLY A 152 29.95 -11.18 -29.97
CA GLY A 152 30.31 -12.48 -30.53
C GLY A 152 31.02 -12.35 -31.90
N ALA A 153 30.51 -11.49 -32.79
CA ALA A 153 31.11 -11.23 -34.10
C ALA A 153 32.50 -10.60 -33.96
N LEU A 154 32.68 -9.63 -33.06
CA LEU A 154 33.97 -9.01 -32.80
C LEU A 154 34.98 -10.02 -32.23
N THR A 155 34.56 -10.88 -31.32
CA THR A 155 35.42 -11.91 -30.74
C THR A 155 35.84 -12.94 -31.79
N GLY A 156 34.93 -13.34 -32.66
CA GLY A 156 35.19 -14.24 -33.78
C GLY A 156 36.21 -13.62 -34.78
N LEU A 157 36.04 -12.33 -35.10
CA LEU A 157 36.96 -11.63 -35.98
C LEU A 157 38.38 -11.53 -35.41
N VAL A 158 38.53 -11.25 -34.13
CA VAL A 158 39.84 -11.21 -33.45
C VAL A 158 40.49 -12.59 -33.42
N ALA A 159 39.69 -13.66 -33.20
CA ALA A 159 40.21 -15.03 -33.21
C ALA A 159 40.71 -15.44 -34.59
N THR A 160 39.99 -15.10 -35.66
CA THR A 160 40.42 -15.40 -37.06
C THR A 160 41.68 -14.63 -37.46
N LEU A 161 41.79 -13.36 -37.09
CA LEU A 161 42.98 -12.56 -37.37
C LEU A 161 44.25 -13.08 -36.64
N ARG A 162 44.09 -13.59 -35.42
CA ARG A 162 45.19 -14.21 -34.66
C ARG A 162 45.56 -15.59 -35.18
N GLY A 163 44.59 -16.35 -35.68
CA GLY A 163 44.82 -17.69 -36.21
C GLY A 163 45.51 -17.71 -37.58
N CYS A 164 45.41 -16.66 -38.40
CA CYS A 164 46.08 -16.52 -39.71
C CYS A 164 47.53 -16.03 -39.63
N GLY A 165 48.05 -15.73 -38.45
CA GLY A 165 49.37 -15.14 -38.26
C GLY A 165 50.50 -16.10 -37.86
N HIS A 166 50.31 -17.46 -37.93
CA HIS A 166 51.40 -18.43 -37.73
C HIS A 166 51.62 -19.24 -39.01
N PRO A 167 52.77 -19.00 -39.70
CA PRO A 167 53.29 -19.94 -40.67
C PRO A 167 53.95 -21.14 -39.97
#